data_8ace586fe31f90948b42f11b919adb3d
#
_entry.id   8ace586fe31f90948b42f11b919adb3d
#
_cell.length_a   1.000
_cell.length_b   1.000
_cell.length_c   1.000
_cell.angle_alpha   90.00
_cell.angle_beta   90.00
_cell.angle_gamma   90.00
#
_symmetry.space_group_name_H-M   'P 1'
#
loop_
_entity.id
_entity.type
_entity.pdbx_description
1 polymer ?
#
loop_
_entity_poly.entity_id
_entity_poly.type
_entity_poly.pdbx_seq_one_letter_code
_entity_poly.pdbx_strand_id
1 'polypeptide(L)'
;MKPIGLIIGETASLPKEIIKKFQMIFVPFATDWPEGKDLPGKDLFQKMREGAKKGIKNFPKTSQPSIGNYKEAFEKALSKFEKTILITVSSKLSGAYNTACFARRML
;
A
#
# COMPACT_ATOMS: atom_id res chain seq x y z
N MET A 1 17.64 -16.51 -9.04
CA MET A 1 16.76 -15.80 -8.08
C MET A 1 17.55 -14.70 -7.41
N LYS A 2 17.00 -13.50 -7.35
CA LYS A 2 17.67 -12.36 -6.71
C LYS A 2 17.68 -12.55 -5.19
N PRO A 3 18.72 -12.06 -4.48
CA PRO A 3 18.85 -12.38 -3.06
C PRO A 3 17.83 -11.73 -2.14
N ILE A 4 17.46 -10.46 -2.37
CA ILE A 4 16.58 -9.73 -1.46
C ILE A 4 15.51 -8.97 -2.23
N GLY A 5 14.25 -9.16 -1.82
CA GLY A 5 13.12 -8.41 -2.31
C GLY A 5 12.60 -7.44 -1.27
N LEU A 6 12.07 -6.31 -1.72
CA LEU A 6 11.48 -5.29 -0.86
C LEU A 6 9.99 -5.20 -1.09
N ILE A 7 9.23 -5.19 0.01
CA ILE A 7 7.79 -4.92 -0.01
C ILE A 7 7.57 -3.60 0.72
N ILE A 8 6.88 -2.68 0.09
CA ILE A 8 6.62 -1.35 0.64
C ILE A 8 5.14 -1.00 0.56
N GLY A 9 4.72 -0.06 1.38
CA GLY A 9 3.36 0.48 1.35
C GLY A 9 3.34 1.93 0.88
N GLU A 10 2.13 2.50 0.85
CA GLU A 10 1.93 3.87 0.38
C GLU A 10 2.66 4.91 1.22
N THR A 11 2.87 4.64 2.51
CA THR A 11 3.55 5.59 3.40
C THR A 11 5.01 5.80 3.04
N ALA A 12 5.62 4.91 2.26
CA ALA A 12 6.98 5.11 1.76
C ALA A 12 7.06 6.25 0.74
N SER A 13 5.95 6.60 0.11
CA SER A 13 5.84 7.72 -0.84
C SER A 13 6.91 7.71 -1.94
N LEU A 14 7.24 6.53 -2.44
CA LEU A 14 8.25 6.39 -3.48
C LEU A 14 7.66 6.60 -4.87
N PRO A 15 8.41 7.22 -5.79
CA PRO A 15 7.97 7.34 -7.18
C PRO A 15 7.80 5.97 -7.83
N LYS A 16 6.87 5.87 -8.76
CA LYS A 16 6.62 4.62 -9.48
C LYS A 16 7.85 4.12 -10.22
N GLU A 17 8.68 5.02 -10.73
CA GLU A 17 9.91 4.68 -11.44
C GLU A 17 10.90 3.93 -10.55
N ILE A 18 11.01 4.35 -9.29
CA ILE A 18 11.89 3.71 -8.32
C ILE A 18 11.37 2.32 -7.96
N ILE A 19 10.07 2.20 -7.73
CA ILE A 19 9.43 0.92 -7.41
C ILE A 19 9.68 -0.08 -8.55
N LYS A 20 9.50 0.36 -9.77
CA LYS A 20 9.68 -0.47 -10.96
C LYS A 20 11.15 -0.84 -11.16
N LYS A 21 12.06 0.14 -11.02
CA LYS A 21 13.49 -0.06 -11.21
C LYS A 21 14.05 -1.14 -10.30
N PHE A 22 13.67 -1.13 -9.03
CA PHE A 22 14.15 -2.09 -8.04
C PHE A 22 13.23 -3.29 -7.86
N GLN A 23 12.19 -3.40 -8.71
CA GLN A 23 11.23 -4.50 -8.66
C GLN A 23 10.60 -4.69 -7.27
N MET A 24 10.31 -3.56 -6.61
CA MET A 24 9.65 -3.58 -5.32
C MET A 24 8.20 -4.03 -5.45
N ILE A 25 7.71 -4.69 -4.43
CA ILE A 25 6.30 -5.09 -4.36
C ILE A 25 5.57 -4.06 -3.51
N PHE A 26 4.50 -3.49 -4.07
CA PHE A 26 3.74 -2.42 -3.44
C PHE A 26 2.43 -2.97 -2.89
N VAL A 27 2.15 -2.65 -1.61
CA VAL A 27 0.89 -3.03 -0.97
C VAL A 27 0.13 -1.75 -0.63
N PRO A 28 -0.94 -1.43 -1.38
CA PRO A 28 -1.68 -0.19 -1.15
C PRO A 28 -2.59 -0.28 0.06
N PHE A 29 -2.94 0.88 0.63
CA PHE A 29 -4.01 0.98 1.59
C PHE A 29 -5.35 0.71 0.92
N ALA A 30 -6.32 0.20 1.68
CA ALA A 30 -7.70 0.20 1.24
C ALA A 30 -8.25 1.62 1.39
N THR A 31 -8.94 2.11 0.35
CA THR A 31 -9.52 3.45 0.35
C THR A 31 -11.03 3.33 0.14
N ASP A 32 -11.79 3.99 1.01
CA ASP A 32 -13.25 4.05 0.91
C ASP A 32 -13.69 5.51 0.81
N TRP A 33 -14.14 5.90 -0.37
CA TRP A 33 -14.62 7.25 -0.63
C TRP A 33 -15.66 7.25 -1.74
N PRO A 34 -16.92 6.84 -1.42
CA PRO A 34 -17.97 6.75 -2.45
C PRO A 34 -18.20 8.06 -3.20
N GLU A 35 -18.13 9.20 -2.48
CA GLU A 35 -18.37 10.52 -3.06
C GLU A 35 -17.30 10.93 -4.07
N GLY A 36 -16.11 10.35 -3.98
CA GLY A 36 -15.00 10.66 -4.87
C GLY A 36 -14.80 9.66 -5.98
N LYS A 37 -15.64 8.65 -6.08
CA LYS A 37 -15.44 7.53 -7.01
C LYS A 37 -15.30 7.96 -8.46
N ASP A 38 -16.12 8.91 -8.90
CA ASP A 38 -16.18 9.35 -10.29
C ASP A 38 -15.43 10.67 -10.53
N LEU A 39 -14.66 11.15 -9.56
CA LEU A 39 -13.90 12.38 -9.72
C LEU A 39 -12.70 12.16 -10.65
N PRO A 40 -12.37 13.17 -11.48
CA PRO A 40 -11.18 13.10 -12.34
C PRO A 40 -9.91 13.23 -11.50
N GLY A 41 -8.84 12.58 -11.95
CA GLY A 41 -7.55 12.69 -11.29
C GLY A 41 -6.75 11.40 -11.41
N LYS A 42 -5.43 11.55 -11.44
CA LYS A 42 -4.51 10.41 -11.55
C LYS A 42 -4.23 9.76 -10.20
N ASP A 43 -4.38 10.50 -9.12
CA ASP A 43 -4.13 10.00 -7.77
C ASP A 43 -5.19 10.54 -6.82
N LEU A 44 -5.14 10.05 -5.58
CA LEU A 44 -6.11 10.43 -4.56
C LEU A 44 -6.06 11.93 -4.25
N PHE A 45 -4.88 12.52 -4.23
CA PHE A 45 -4.73 13.95 -3.92
C PHE A 45 -5.38 14.83 -4.96
N GLN A 46 -5.24 14.51 -6.25
CA GLN A 46 -5.93 15.23 -7.31
C GLN A 46 -7.45 15.09 -7.18
N LYS A 47 -7.93 13.88 -6.90
CA LYS A 47 -9.36 13.66 -6.69
C LYS A 47 -9.89 14.45 -5.49
N MET A 48 -9.11 14.56 -4.43
CA MET A 48 -9.50 15.35 -3.27
C MET A 48 -9.63 16.83 -3.62
N ARG A 49 -8.69 17.37 -4.42
CA ARG A 49 -8.76 18.75 -4.87
C ARG A 49 -9.99 19.00 -5.74
N GLU A 50 -10.28 18.08 -6.67
CA GLU A 50 -11.46 18.19 -7.52
C GLU A 50 -12.76 18.07 -6.70
N GLY A 51 -12.79 17.21 -5.71
CA GLY A 51 -13.91 17.10 -4.80
C GLY A 51 -14.17 18.37 -4.03
N ALA A 52 -13.12 19.00 -3.54
CA ALA A 52 -13.22 20.27 -2.83
C ALA A 52 -13.82 21.37 -3.73
N LYS A 53 -13.41 21.43 -5.00
CA LYS A 53 -13.98 22.37 -5.96
C LYS A 53 -15.47 22.14 -6.20
N LYS A 54 -15.93 20.90 -6.12
CA LYS A 54 -17.33 20.54 -6.31
C LYS A 54 -18.16 20.58 -5.02
N GLY A 55 -17.55 21.00 -3.91
CA GLY A 55 -18.25 21.11 -2.63
C GLY A 55 -18.39 19.83 -1.86
N ILE A 56 -17.67 18.77 -2.20
CA ILE A 56 -17.70 17.52 -1.44
C ILE A 56 -16.97 17.75 -0.12
N LYS A 57 -17.66 17.51 0.99
CA LYS A 57 -17.13 17.74 2.34
C LYS A 57 -16.56 16.49 2.99
N ASN A 58 -16.95 15.30 2.51
CA ASN A 58 -16.44 14.04 3.06
C ASN A 58 -15.06 13.75 2.54
N PHE A 59 -14.21 13.22 3.41
CA PHE A 59 -12.85 12.83 3.06
C PHE A 59 -12.77 11.34 2.76
N PRO A 60 -11.81 10.91 1.94
CA PRO A 60 -11.55 9.49 1.77
C PRO A 60 -11.12 8.87 3.08
N LYS A 61 -11.64 7.68 3.38
CA LYS A 61 -11.21 6.88 4.52
C LYS A 61 -10.23 5.84 4.04
N THR A 62 -9.11 5.72 4.73
CA THR A 62 -8.12 4.69 4.41
C THR A 62 -8.02 3.71 5.56
N SER A 63 -7.70 2.47 5.24
CA SER A 63 -7.40 1.45 6.22
C SER A 63 -6.15 0.70 5.81
N GLN A 64 -5.49 0.07 6.80
CA GLN A 64 -4.31 -0.75 6.53
C GLN A 64 -4.66 -1.88 5.56
N PRO A 65 -3.67 -2.42 4.83
CA PRO A 65 -3.90 -3.62 4.03
C PRO A 65 -4.35 -4.79 4.89
N SER A 66 -5.14 -5.69 4.30
CA SER A 66 -5.61 -6.88 5.02
C SER A 66 -4.49 -7.90 5.19
N ILE A 67 -4.72 -8.87 6.08
CA ILE A 67 -3.81 -10.01 6.23
C ILE A 67 -3.61 -10.71 4.89
N GLY A 68 -4.68 -10.90 4.13
CA GLY A 68 -4.62 -11.51 2.81
C GLY A 68 -3.76 -10.76 1.83
N ASN A 69 -3.84 -9.42 1.84
CA ASN A 69 -3.02 -8.59 0.97
C ASN A 69 -1.53 -8.75 1.27
N TYR A 70 -1.16 -8.76 2.55
CA TYR A 70 0.23 -8.98 2.94
C TYR A 70 0.70 -10.39 2.62
N LYS A 71 -0.13 -11.39 2.87
CA LYS A 71 0.22 -12.78 2.55
C LYS A 71 0.50 -12.93 1.06
N GLU A 72 -0.36 -12.39 0.21
CA GLU A 72 -0.19 -12.42 -1.23
C GLU A 72 1.10 -11.72 -1.66
N ALA A 73 1.40 -10.56 -1.05
CA ALA A 73 2.64 -9.83 -1.33
C ALA A 73 3.87 -10.65 -0.94
N PHE A 74 3.85 -11.31 0.21
CA PHE A 74 4.95 -12.17 0.64
C PHE A 74 5.14 -13.35 -0.33
N GLU A 75 4.06 -14.01 -0.71
CA GLU A 75 4.13 -15.13 -1.65
C GLU A 75 4.70 -14.69 -2.99
N LYS A 76 4.27 -13.54 -3.48
CA LYS A 76 4.77 -12.98 -4.73
C LYS A 76 6.26 -12.65 -4.63
N ALA A 77 6.68 -12.06 -3.52
CA ALA A 77 8.09 -11.72 -3.32
C ALA A 77 8.95 -12.96 -3.22
N LEU A 78 8.51 -13.97 -2.47
CA LEU A 78 9.27 -15.21 -2.27
C LEU A 78 9.35 -16.06 -3.54
N SER A 79 8.46 -15.83 -4.51
CA SER A 79 8.57 -16.48 -5.82
C SER A 79 9.69 -15.90 -6.68
N LYS A 80 10.17 -14.68 -6.37
CA LYS A 80 11.18 -13.96 -7.15
C LYS A 80 12.48 -13.73 -6.42
N PHE A 81 12.46 -13.75 -5.10
CA PHE A 81 13.62 -13.42 -4.26
C PHE A 81 13.83 -14.49 -3.20
N GLU A 82 15.08 -14.68 -2.81
CA GLU A 82 15.42 -15.65 -1.77
C GLU A 82 14.91 -15.20 -0.38
N LYS A 83 15.05 -13.91 -0.11
CA LYS A 83 14.63 -13.29 1.15
C LYS A 83 13.84 -12.03 0.86
N THR A 84 12.98 -11.67 1.81
CA THR A 84 12.09 -10.52 1.65
C THR A 84 12.14 -9.64 2.89
N ILE A 85 12.19 -8.33 2.67
CA ILE A 85 12.09 -7.33 3.74
C ILE A 85 10.83 -6.51 3.47
N LEU A 86 9.96 -6.46 4.46
CA LEU A 86 8.77 -5.60 4.43
C LEU A 86 9.02 -4.38 5.31
N ILE A 87 8.79 -3.21 4.74
CA ILE A 87 8.94 -1.94 5.44
C ILE A 87 7.56 -1.36 5.70
N THR A 88 7.23 -1.15 6.96
CA THR A 88 5.96 -0.55 7.39
C THR A 88 6.21 0.71 8.20
N VAL A 89 5.13 1.47 8.44
CA VAL A 89 5.19 2.51 9.47
C VAL A 89 5.29 1.87 10.85
N SER A 90 5.70 2.67 11.84
CA SER A 90 5.81 2.20 13.23
C SER A 90 4.51 1.57 13.71
N SER A 91 4.63 0.49 14.49
CA SER A 91 3.49 -0.15 15.14
C SER A 91 2.72 0.79 16.08
N LYS A 92 3.36 1.87 16.51
CA LYS A 92 2.71 2.90 17.33
C LYS A 92 1.77 3.80 16.53
N LEU A 93 1.96 3.87 15.21
CA LEU A 93 1.17 4.73 14.32
C LEU A 93 0.06 3.97 13.60
N SER A 94 0.25 2.68 13.38
CA SER A 94 -0.69 1.89 12.58
C SER A 94 -0.62 0.41 12.97
N GLY A 95 -1.72 -0.31 12.80
CA GLY A 95 -1.75 -1.76 12.96
C GLY A 95 -1.12 -2.53 11.81
N ALA A 96 -0.61 -1.85 10.78
CA ALA A 96 -0.05 -2.51 9.59
C ALA A 96 1.09 -3.48 9.94
N TYR A 97 1.98 -3.09 10.84
CA TYR A 97 3.07 -3.96 11.27
C TYR A 97 2.57 -5.27 11.88
N ASN A 98 1.61 -5.17 12.81
CA ASN A 98 1.05 -6.37 13.44
C ASN A 98 0.34 -7.26 12.44
N THR A 99 -0.44 -6.67 11.53
CA THR A 99 -1.14 -7.39 10.47
C THR A 99 -0.15 -8.12 9.56
N ALA A 100 0.95 -7.46 9.19
CA ALA A 100 1.99 -8.06 8.38
C ALA A 100 2.67 -9.23 9.11
N CYS A 101 2.89 -9.10 10.42
CA CYS A 101 3.44 -10.19 11.22
C CYS A 101 2.52 -11.42 11.23
N PHE A 102 1.21 -11.23 11.35
CA PHE A 102 0.26 -12.33 11.25
C PHE A 102 0.31 -12.98 9.87
N ALA A 103 0.36 -12.19 8.81
CA ALA A 103 0.46 -12.71 7.45
C ALA A 103 1.72 -13.56 7.28
N ARG A 104 2.85 -13.12 7.84
CA ARG A 104 4.10 -13.87 7.78
C ARG A 104 3.98 -15.25 8.43
N ARG A 105 3.26 -15.34 9.54
CA ARG A 105 3.06 -16.63 10.25
C ARG A 105 2.21 -17.60 9.44
N MET A 106 1.45 -17.13 8.48
CA MET A 106 0.59 -17.96 7.63
C MET A 106 1.31 -18.56 6.43
N LEU A 107 2.56 -18.20 6.21
CA LEU A 107 3.34 -18.69 5.07
C LEU A 107 3.86 -20.12 5.30
#